data_d30f418f6736c28a35bc917e537e6fe8
#
_entry.id   d30f418f6736c28a35bc917e537e6fe8
#
_cell.length_a   1.000
_cell.length_b   1.000
_cell.length_c   1.000
_cell.angle_alpha   90.00
_cell.angle_beta   90.00
_cell.angle_gamma   90.00
#
_symmetry.space_group_name_H-M   'P 1'
#
loop_
_entity.id
_entity.type
_entity.pdbx_description
1 polymer ?
#
loop_
_entity_poly.entity_id
_entity_poly.type
_entity_poly.pdbx_seq_one_letter_code
_entity_poly.pdbx_strand_id
1 'polypeptide(L)'
;MSSNMPASLANGRYQLGQLVGRGGMAEVRVALDTRLGRTVAIKIMRADLANDKIFLSRFRREAHSVAQMNNPNIVNIYDSGEETVMTDSGGTERLPYLVMEFVKGQTLRDVIKANGPLSQRDAEQVMLGVLNALEYSHHMGIVHRDIKPGNIMISEQGVVKVMDFGIARALDDSAATMTQSQGVVGTAQYLSPEQARGETVDMRSDLYSAGCVLYEMLTGRPPFTGDSAVAIAYQHVSEVATPPSTLVPGLPRMWDSICAKAMAKDRQNRYATAAEFKNDILTFMNGGVPVAAAFNPLTDLANVKARKAAEQQDGGATVPMSAVGAGQPTQAYNPATGQFEMVSPAQNPNEALAVKSRAEQRAEAARQKRKKKIIIASIISGVVLLAIIFGVIYTMSRKSAT
;
A
#
# COMPACT_ATOMS: atom_id res chain seq x y z
N MET A 1 2.82 -27.60 0.07
CA MET A 1 4.16 -26.98 0.20
C MET A 1 5.01 -27.61 -0.85
N SER A 2 5.46 -26.89 -1.84
CA SER A 2 6.09 -27.48 -3.03
C SER A 2 7.40 -28.14 -2.68
N SER A 3 7.37 -29.46 -2.63
CA SER A 3 8.53 -30.33 -2.59
C SER A 3 9.35 -30.32 -3.88
N ASN A 4 8.96 -29.51 -4.87
CA ASN A 4 9.49 -29.57 -6.23
C ASN A 4 10.09 -28.25 -6.73
N MET A 5 10.85 -27.56 -5.87
CA MET A 5 11.65 -26.43 -6.35
C MET A 5 12.80 -26.99 -7.22
N PRO A 6 12.95 -26.54 -8.49
CA PRO A 6 14.01 -27.04 -9.36
C PRO A 6 15.38 -26.68 -8.80
N ALA A 7 16.40 -27.49 -9.10
CA ALA A 7 17.78 -27.20 -8.69
C ALA A 7 18.37 -25.99 -9.46
N SER A 8 17.82 -25.67 -10.63
CA SER A 8 18.28 -24.56 -11.46
C SER A 8 17.14 -23.96 -12.28
N LEU A 9 17.33 -22.74 -12.77
CA LEU A 9 16.41 -22.01 -13.66
C LEU A 9 17.13 -21.62 -14.96
N ALA A 10 16.36 -21.24 -15.98
CA ALA A 10 16.86 -20.83 -17.30
C ALA A 10 17.82 -21.85 -17.92
N ASN A 11 17.36 -23.09 -18.02
CA ASN A 11 18.16 -24.22 -18.58
C ASN A 11 19.54 -24.39 -17.90
N GLY A 12 19.59 -24.30 -16.57
CA GLY A 12 20.81 -24.51 -15.78
C GLY A 12 21.67 -23.26 -15.61
N ARG A 13 21.29 -22.10 -16.16
CA ARG A 13 22.06 -20.88 -16.01
C ARG A 13 22.12 -20.42 -14.56
N TYR A 14 20.99 -20.44 -13.85
CA TYR A 14 20.91 -20.02 -12.46
C TYR A 14 20.82 -21.24 -11.55
N GLN A 15 21.92 -21.61 -10.91
CA GLN A 15 21.95 -22.70 -9.93
C GLN A 15 21.42 -22.18 -8.58
N LEU A 16 20.26 -22.71 -8.15
CA LEU A 16 19.62 -22.29 -6.93
C LEU A 16 20.34 -22.82 -5.69
N GLY A 17 20.62 -21.94 -4.75
CA GLY A 17 21.23 -22.24 -3.46
C GLY A 17 20.28 -22.03 -2.30
N GLN A 18 20.83 -21.52 -1.20
CA GLN A 18 20.14 -21.32 0.06
C GLN A 18 18.95 -20.38 -0.04
N LEU A 19 17.86 -20.72 0.65
CA LEU A 19 16.73 -19.82 0.91
C LEU A 19 17.16 -18.72 1.88
N VAL A 20 17.00 -17.46 1.48
CA VAL A 20 17.35 -16.29 2.32
C VAL A 20 16.13 -15.51 2.79
N GLY A 21 14.97 -15.69 2.15
CA GLY A 21 13.73 -15.04 2.56
C GLY A 21 12.49 -15.77 2.02
N ARG A 22 11.42 -15.78 2.81
CA ARG A 22 10.11 -16.28 2.38
C ARG A 22 9.04 -15.29 2.81
N GLY A 23 8.25 -14.83 1.84
CA GLY A 23 7.10 -13.95 2.06
C GLY A 23 5.78 -14.59 1.62
N GLY A 24 4.70 -13.84 1.76
CA GLY A 24 3.37 -14.29 1.33
C GLY A 24 3.24 -14.58 -0.17
N MET A 25 4.00 -13.86 -1.00
CA MET A 25 3.88 -13.90 -2.48
C MET A 25 5.06 -14.56 -3.18
N ALA A 26 6.22 -14.66 -2.53
CA ALA A 26 7.46 -15.13 -3.15
C ALA A 26 8.42 -15.71 -2.12
N GLU A 27 9.39 -16.49 -2.60
CA GLU A 27 10.60 -16.84 -1.87
C GLU A 27 11.82 -16.23 -2.56
N VAL A 28 12.87 -15.92 -1.79
CA VAL A 28 14.13 -15.41 -2.30
C VAL A 28 15.24 -16.39 -1.99
N ARG A 29 16.00 -16.76 -3.01
CA ARG A 29 17.15 -17.66 -2.89
C ARG A 29 18.42 -17.01 -3.41
N VAL A 30 19.53 -17.34 -2.79
CA VAL A 30 20.86 -17.12 -3.39
C VAL A 30 21.00 -18.06 -4.57
N ALA A 31 21.62 -17.59 -5.65
CA ALA A 31 21.94 -18.44 -6.80
C ALA A 31 23.27 -18.05 -7.43
N LEU A 32 23.88 -18.98 -8.18
CA LEU A 32 25.03 -18.73 -9.02
C LEU A 32 24.57 -18.54 -10.47
N ASP A 33 24.85 -17.38 -11.07
CA ASP A 33 24.78 -17.18 -12.52
C ASP A 33 26.02 -17.82 -13.14
N THR A 34 25.87 -19.02 -13.68
CA THR A 34 26.97 -19.82 -14.24
C THR A 34 27.60 -19.21 -15.47
N ARG A 35 26.89 -18.35 -16.22
CA ARG A 35 27.42 -17.66 -17.39
C ARG A 35 28.37 -16.53 -17.05
N LEU A 36 28.04 -15.78 -15.96
CA LEU A 36 28.82 -14.61 -15.55
C LEU A 36 29.69 -14.88 -14.31
N GLY A 37 29.59 -16.08 -13.72
CA GLY A 37 30.38 -16.47 -12.55
C GLY A 37 30.10 -15.61 -11.31
N ARG A 38 28.88 -15.07 -11.16
CA ARG A 38 28.53 -14.17 -10.06
C ARG A 38 27.38 -14.71 -9.20
N THR A 39 27.40 -14.35 -7.93
CA THR A 39 26.28 -14.60 -7.02
C THR A 39 25.16 -13.60 -7.29
N VAL A 40 23.92 -14.09 -7.33
CA VAL A 40 22.70 -13.30 -7.54
C VAL A 40 21.66 -13.70 -6.50
N ALA A 41 20.67 -12.85 -6.27
CA ALA A 41 19.45 -13.18 -5.54
C ALA A 41 18.34 -13.45 -6.56
N ILE A 42 17.58 -14.52 -6.37
CA ILE A 42 16.45 -14.85 -7.24
C ILE A 42 15.18 -14.85 -6.40
N LYS A 43 14.26 -13.95 -6.75
CA LYS A 43 12.92 -13.90 -6.20
C LYS A 43 11.99 -14.72 -7.07
N ILE A 44 11.47 -15.82 -6.53
CA ILE A 44 10.61 -16.77 -7.23
C ILE A 44 9.19 -16.56 -6.71
N MET A 45 8.28 -16.26 -7.62
CA MET A 45 6.88 -16.04 -7.29
C MET A 45 6.17 -17.37 -7.04
N ARG A 46 5.15 -17.34 -6.16
CA ARG A 46 4.33 -18.53 -5.91
C ARG A 46 3.50 -18.89 -7.15
N ALA A 47 3.33 -20.18 -7.36
CA ALA A 47 2.65 -20.72 -8.53
C ALA A 47 1.15 -20.34 -8.60
N ASP A 48 0.48 -20.16 -7.45
CA ASP A 48 -0.91 -19.69 -7.40
C ASP A 48 -1.09 -18.29 -7.99
N LEU A 49 -0.11 -17.39 -7.81
CA LEU A 49 -0.08 -16.05 -8.42
C LEU A 49 0.30 -16.10 -9.91
N ALA A 50 1.03 -17.11 -10.34
CA ALA A 50 1.42 -17.30 -11.74
C ALA A 50 0.24 -17.62 -12.67
N ASN A 51 -0.88 -18.09 -12.11
CA ASN A 51 -2.10 -18.37 -12.88
C ASN A 51 -2.96 -17.10 -13.14
N ASP A 52 -2.69 -16.00 -12.44
CA ASP A 52 -3.36 -14.73 -12.70
C ASP A 52 -2.64 -13.95 -13.81
N LYS A 53 -3.28 -13.88 -14.99
CA LYS A 53 -2.72 -13.18 -16.17
C LYS A 53 -2.55 -11.67 -15.92
N ILE A 54 -3.41 -11.06 -15.10
CA ILE A 54 -3.37 -9.64 -14.79
C ILE A 54 -2.15 -9.39 -13.90
N PHE A 55 -1.97 -10.21 -12.88
CA PHE A 55 -0.80 -10.17 -12.00
C PHE A 55 0.51 -10.31 -12.80
N LEU A 56 0.63 -11.33 -13.64
CA LEU A 56 1.83 -11.56 -14.45
C LEU A 56 2.14 -10.38 -15.39
N SER A 57 1.13 -9.82 -16.04
CA SER A 57 1.32 -8.67 -16.93
C SER A 57 1.86 -7.45 -16.16
N ARG A 58 1.32 -7.17 -14.98
CA ARG A 58 1.78 -6.09 -14.09
C ARG A 58 3.18 -6.36 -13.57
N PHE A 59 3.44 -7.57 -13.08
CA PHE A 59 4.75 -8.00 -12.60
C PHE A 59 5.83 -7.77 -13.65
N ARG A 60 5.62 -8.24 -14.91
CA ARG A 60 6.58 -8.06 -16.00
C ARG A 60 6.81 -6.59 -16.34
N ARG A 61 5.75 -5.78 -16.39
CA ARG A 61 5.86 -4.33 -16.67
C ARG A 61 6.61 -3.59 -15.58
N GLU A 62 6.33 -3.88 -14.30
CA GLU A 62 7.00 -3.25 -13.17
C GLU A 62 8.45 -3.70 -13.08
N ALA A 63 8.73 -4.99 -13.26
CA ALA A 63 10.09 -5.52 -13.35
C ALA A 63 10.90 -4.82 -14.46
N HIS A 64 10.29 -4.61 -15.64
CA HIS A 64 10.93 -3.89 -16.75
C HIS A 64 11.26 -2.43 -16.39
N SER A 65 10.34 -1.72 -15.72
CA SER A 65 10.56 -0.33 -15.30
C SER A 65 11.69 -0.23 -14.26
N VAL A 66 11.71 -1.13 -13.29
CA VAL A 66 12.76 -1.17 -12.24
C VAL A 66 14.12 -1.60 -12.82
N ALA A 67 14.14 -2.48 -13.82
CA ALA A 67 15.37 -2.91 -14.49
C ALA A 67 16.10 -1.79 -15.24
N GLN A 68 15.38 -0.70 -15.57
CA GLN A 68 15.99 0.50 -16.20
C GLN A 68 16.66 1.43 -15.19
N MET A 69 16.43 1.23 -13.90
CA MET A 69 17.03 2.05 -12.86
C MET A 69 18.49 1.64 -12.61
N ASN A 70 19.37 2.63 -12.53
CA ASN A 70 20.77 2.44 -12.18
C ASN A 70 21.18 3.47 -11.12
N ASN A 71 21.12 3.07 -9.86
CA ASN A 71 21.44 3.93 -8.72
C ASN A 71 22.13 3.08 -7.62
N PRO A 72 23.21 3.56 -6.99
CA PRO A 72 23.94 2.79 -5.97
C PRO A 72 23.09 2.42 -4.75
N ASN A 73 22.02 3.18 -4.48
CA ASN A 73 21.10 2.93 -3.37
C ASN A 73 19.86 2.11 -3.77
N ILE A 74 19.82 1.56 -4.98
CA ILE A 74 18.75 0.67 -5.46
C ILE A 74 19.34 -0.69 -5.79
N VAL A 75 18.64 -1.77 -5.44
CA VAL A 75 19.01 -3.13 -5.83
C VAL A 75 18.76 -3.29 -7.33
N ASN A 76 19.81 -3.64 -8.08
CA ASN A 76 19.71 -3.82 -9.53
C ASN A 76 18.93 -5.09 -9.89
N ILE A 77 18.07 -4.99 -10.91
CA ILE A 77 17.46 -6.14 -11.56
C ILE A 77 18.30 -6.51 -12.77
N TYR A 78 18.71 -7.78 -12.87
CA TYR A 78 19.59 -8.26 -13.93
C TYR A 78 18.85 -9.03 -15.01
N ASP A 79 17.78 -9.75 -14.64
CA ASP A 79 17.03 -10.60 -15.57
C ASP A 79 15.66 -10.93 -14.99
N SER A 80 14.75 -11.39 -15.83
CA SER A 80 13.45 -11.93 -15.42
C SER A 80 13.09 -13.09 -16.34
N GLY A 81 12.44 -14.10 -15.79
CA GLY A 81 12.04 -15.27 -16.57
C GLY A 81 10.87 -16.01 -15.96
N GLU A 82 10.54 -17.11 -16.60
CA GLU A 82 9.47 -17.99 -16.19
C GLU A 82 9.92 -19.43 -16.43
N GLU A 83 9.93 -20.25 -15.39
CA GLU A 83 10.26 -21.67 -15.49
C GLU A 83 8.98 -22.50 -15.43
N THR A 84 8.95 -23.60 -16.19
CA THR A 84 7.84 -24.56 -16.13
C THR A 84 8.31 -25.79 -15.37
N VAL A 85 7.65 -26.09 -14.26
CA VAL A 85 7.99 -27.24 -13.42
C VAL A 85 6.85 -28.27 -13.41
N MET A 86 7.21 -29.56 -13.32
CA MET A 86 6.23 -30.62 -13.12
C MET A 86 5.78 -30.66 -11.68
N THR A 87 4.48 -30.78 -11.45
CA THR A 87 3.92 -30.99 -10.10
C THR A 87 3.89 -32.47 -9.74
N ASP A 88 3.84 -32.78 -8.45
CA ASP A 88 3.72 -34.16 -7.95
C ASP A 88 2.46 -34.87 -8.46
N SER A 89 1.43 -34.10 -8.86
CA SER A 89 0.18 -34.59 -9.45
C SER A 89 0.27 -34.86 -10.96
N GLY A 90 1.43 -34.67 -11.60
CA GLY A 90 1.66 -34.87 -13.05
C GLY A 90 1.24 -33.67 -13.92
N GLY A 91 0.81 -32.56 -13.30
CA GLY A 91 0.54 -31.29 -13.98
C GLY A 91 1.80 -30.45 -14.20
N THR A 92 1.65 -29.28 -14.81
CA THR A 92 2.71 -28.28 -14.94
C THR A 92 2.33 -26.98 -14.23
N GLU A 93 3.29 -26.38 -13.54
CA GLU A 93 3.17 -25.06 -12.93
C GLU A 93 4.20 -24.10 -13.52
N ARG A 94 3.83 -22.83 -13.60
CA ARG A 94 4.74 -21.77 -14.00
C ARG A 94 5.30 -21.09 -12.76
N LEU A 95 6.61 -20.86 -12.75
CA LEU A 95 7.33 -20.17 -11.70
C LEU A 95 7.97 -18.90 -12.29
N PRO A 96 7.28 -17.76 -12.25
CA PRO A 96 7.89 -16.48 -12.62
C PRO A 96 8.98 -16.13 -11.62
N TYR A 97 10.11 -15.65 -12.11
CA TYR A 97 11.23 -15.27 -11.26
C TYR A 97 11.89 -13.96 -11.72
N LEU A 98 12.55 -13.32 -10.77
CA LEU A 98 13.33 -12.11 -10.95
C LEU A 98 14.75 -12.35 -10.44
N VAL A 99 15.74 -12.09 -11.30
CA VAL A 99 17.16 -12.18 -10.95
C VAL A 99 17.65 -10.79 -10.60
N MET A 100 18.19 -10.64 -9.40
CA MET A 100 18.61 -9.32 -8.89
C MET A 100 19.96 -9.38 -8.19
N GLU A 101 20.52 -8.25 -7.94
CA GLU A 101 21.74 -8.07 -7.16
C GLU A 101 21.62 -8.79 -5.81
N PHE A 102 22.62 -9.62 -5.50
CA PHE A 102 22.76 -10.17 -4.15
C PHE A 102 23.50 -9.17 -3.27
N VAL A 103 22.79 -8.58 -2.33
CA VAL A 103 23.36 -7.68 -1.33
C VAL A 103 23.81 -8.50 -0.13
N LYS A 104 25.13 -8.60 0.08
CA LYS A 104 25.69 -9.23 1.26
C LYS A 104 25.56 -8.28 2.46
N GLY A 105 24.66 -8.57 3.39
CA GLY A 105 24.35 -7.69 4.53
C GLY A 105 23.08 -8.11 5.22
N GLN A 106 22.45 -7.16 5.91
CA GLN A 106 21.23 -7.36 6.71
C GLN A 106 20.13 -6.39 6.29
N THR A 107 18.88 -6.74 6.54
CA THR A 107 17.78 -5.78 6.41
C THR A 107 17.84 -4.77 7.56
N LEU A 108 17.37 -3.54 7.31
CA LEU A 108 17.24 -2.53 8.36
C LEU A 108 16.33 -3.02 9.50
N ARG A 109 15.35 -3.88 9.20
CA ARG A 109 14.50 -4.54 10.20
C ARG A 109 15.33 -5.39 11.16
N ASP A 110 16.26 -6.19 10.63
CA ASP A 110 17.12 -7.07 11.45
C ASP A 110 18.07 -6.22 12.30
N VAL A 111 18.59 -5.14 11.72
CA VAL A 111 19.46 -4.19 12.44
C VAL A 111 18.72 -3.54 13.61
N ILE A 112 17.52 -3.01 13.39
CA ILE A 112 16.71 -2.40 14.46
C ILE A 112 16.32 -3.44 15.51
N LYS A 113 15.94 -4.64 15.08
CA LYS A 113 15.56 -5.73 16.00
C LYS A 113 16.72 -6.19 16.89
N ALA A 114 17.95 -6.20 16.35
CA ALA A 114 19.14 -6.61 17.08
C ALA A 114 19.68 -5.53 18.03
N ASN A 115 19.61 -4.26 17.63
CA ASN A 115 20.28 -3.15 18.33
C ASN A 115 19.32 -2.21 19.07
N GLY A 116 18.00 -2.28 18.81
CA GLY A 116 17.04 -1.27 19.27
C GLY A 116 17.16 0.04 18.49
N PRO A 117 16.91 1.21 19.14
CA PRO A 117 17.06 2.52 18.53
C PRO A 117 18.49 2.75 18.00
N LEU A 118 18.58 3.30 16.78
CA LEU A 118 19.84 3.66 16.17
C LEU A 118 20.35 5.02 16.68
N SER A 119 21.65 5.25 16.58
CA SER A 119 22.19 6.59 16.80
C SER A 119 21.63 7.57 15.74
N GLN A 120 21.57 8.86 16.07
CA GLN A 120 21.12 9.90 15.12
C GLN A 120 21.94 9.88 13.83
N ARG A 121 23.24 9.62 13.95
CA ARG A 121 24.17 9.58 12.82
C ARG A 121 23.93 8.36 11.92
N ASP A 122 23.66 7.19 12.51
CA ASP A 122 23.33 6.00 11.74
C ASP A 122 21.97 6.17 11.05
N ALA A 123 20.98 6.73 11.76
CA ALA A 123 19.66 7.03 11.19
C ALA A 123 19.77 8.05 10.04
N GLU A 124 20.59 9.10 10.17
CA GLU A 124 20.91 10.04 9.09
C GLU A 124 21.48 9.29 7.87
N GLN A 125 22.54 8.51 8.04
CA GLN A 125 23.21 7.79 6.94
C GLN A 125 22.24 6.86 6.20
N VAL A 126 21.43 6.09 6.93
CA VAL A 126 20.42 5.22 6.33
C VAL A 126 19.39 6.04 5.55
N MET A 127 18.88 7.13 6.15
CA MET A 127 17.89 7.98 5.48
C MET A 127 18.45 8.66 4.22
N LEU A 128 19.70 9.09 4.23
CA LEU A 128 20.32 9.65 3.03
C LEU A 128 20.35 8.66 1.88
N GLY A 129 20.68 7.39 2.15
CA GLY A 129 20.62 6.33 1.13
C GLY A 129 19.20 6.07 0.64
N VAL A 130 18.23 5.96 1.53
CA VAL A 130 16.80 5.76 1.18
C VAL A 130 16.29 6.94 0.36
N LEU A 131 16.54 8.17 0.78
CA LEU A 131 16.06 9.37 0.09
C LEU A 131 16.75 9.58 -1.26
N ASN A 132 18.02 9.19 -1.43
CA ASN A 132 18.68 9.17 -2.73
C ASN A 132 18.03 8.16 -3.68
N ALA A 133 17.67 6.97 -3.20
CA ALA A 133 16.94 5.97 -4.00
C ALA A 133 15.57 6.50 -4.42
N LEU A 134 14.82 7.11 -3.49
CA LEU A 134 13.48 7.66 -3.77
C LEU A 134 13.55 8.86 -4.71
N GLU A 135 14.51 9.78 -4.51
CA GLU A 135 14.70 10.92 -5.41
C GLU A 135 14.92 10.46 -6.86
N TYR A 136 15.78 9.45 -7.05
CA TYR A 136 16.05 8.89 -8.35
C TYR A 136 14.82 8.21 -8.96
N SER A 137 14.14 7.33 -8.21
CA SER A 137 12.96 6.61 -8.72
C SER A 137 11.79 7.55 -9.03
N HIS A 138 11.58 8.58 -8.22
CA HIS A 138 10.55 9.59 -8.44
C HIS A 138 10.80 10.43 -9.71
N HIS A 139 12.07 10.75 -10.03
CA HIS A 139 12.45 11.38 -11.30
C HIS A 139 12.14 10.47 -12.51
N MET A 140 12.25 9.16 -12.35
CA MET A 140 11.87 8.18 -13.37
C MET A 140 10.34 7.95 -13.44
N GLY A 141 9.55 8.66 -12.62
CA GLY A 141 8.11 8.47 -12.52
C GLY A 141 7.68 7.18 -11.79
N ILE A 142 8.60 6.55 -11.04
CA ILE A 142 8.36 5.29 -10.33
C ILE A 142 8.18 5.58 -8.83
N VAL A 143 7.01 5.24 -8.31
CA VAL A 143 6.68 5.32 -6.88
C VAL A 143 6.86 3.91 -6.27
N HIS A 144 7.55 3.83 -5.13
CA HIS A 144 7.90 2.54 -4.50
C HIS A 144 6.70 1.84 -3.86
N ARG A 145 5.85 2.60 -3.15
CA ARG A 145 4.59 2.16 -2.51
C ARG A 145 4.71 1.19 -1.32
N ASP A 146 5.89 0.68 -1.02
CA ASP A 146 6.11 -0.30 0.07
C ASP A 146 7.43 -0.05 0.81
N ILE A 147 7.76 1.21 1.12
CA ILE A 147 8.93 1.57 1.92
C ILE A 147 8.72 1.09 3.36
N LYS A 148 9.62 0.23 3.81
CA LYS A 148 9.65 -0.34 5.17
C LYS A 148 11.04 -0.89 5.48
N PRO A 149 11.41 -1.10 6.76
CA PRO A 149 12.74 -1.60 7.13
C PRO A 149 13.10 -2.96 6.50
N GLY A 150 12.10 -3.81 6.23
CA GLY A 150 12.34 -5.09 5.55
C GLY A 150 12.72 -4.97 4.06
N ASN A 151 12.47 -3.82 3.42
CA ASN A 151 12.80 -3.55 2.02
C ASN A 151 14.02 -2.62 1.89
N ILE A 152 14.77 -2.43 2.96
CA ILE A 152 16.01 -1.65 3.00
C ILE A 152 17.12 -2.58 3.48
N MET A 153 18.14 -2.79 2.65
CA MET A 153 19.33 -3.56 2.98
C MET A 153 20.47 -2.62 3.34
N ILE A 154 21.28 -3.04 4.31
CA ILE A 154 22.56 -2.42 4.65
C ILE A 154 23.64 -3.45 4.36
N SER A 155 24.51 -3.16 3.38
CA SER A 155 25.60 -4.07 3.00
C SER A 155 26.67 -4.12 4.09
N GLU A 156 27.55 -5.13 4.04
CA GLU A 156 28.72 -5.24 4.93
C GLU A 156 29.66 -4.00 4.84
N GLN A 157 29.60 -3.24 3.73
CA GLN A 157 30.35 -2.00 3.54
C GLN A 157 29.58 -0.75 3.99
N GLY A 158 28.39 -0.92 4.60
CA GLY A 158 27.54 0.19 5.05
C GLY A 158 26.73 0.87 3.93
N VAL A 159 26.71 0.32 2.71
CA VAL A 159 25.91 0.87 1.61
C VAL A 159 24.46 0.51 1.80
N VAL A 160 23.59 1.52 1.81
CA VAL A 160 22.14 1.34 1.89
C VAL A 160 21.57 1.06 0.50
N LYS A 161 20.76 0.01 0.39
CA LYS A 161 20.09 -0.37 -0.86
C LYS A 161 18.60 -0.64 -0.62
N VAL A 162 17.76 0.10 -1.33
CA VAL A 162 16.31 -0.10 -1.36
C VAL A 162 15.97 -1.19 -2.38
N MET A 163 15.13 -2.11 -1.99
CA MET A 163 14.68 -3.24 -2.83
C MET A 163 13.15 -3.34 -2.86
N ASP A 164 12.65 -4.19 -3.75
CA ASP A 164 11.22 -4.52 -3.85
C ASP A 164 10.32 -3.32 -4.20
N PHE A 165 10.73 -2.50 -5.17
CA PHE A 165 9.86 -1.49 -5.77
C PHE A 165 8.56 -2.14 -6.26
N GLY A 166 7.46 -1.77 -5.67
CA GLY A 166 6.05 -2.00 -5.97
C GLY A 166 5.55 -3.24 -6.74
N ILE A 167 6.45 -4.15 -7.11
CA ILE A 167 6.25 -5.25 -8.07
C ILE A 167 5.05 -6.17 -7.73
N ALA A 168 4.56 -6.12 -6.49
CA ALA A 168 3.51 -7.03 -6.02
C ALA A 168 2.21 -6.34 -5.59
N ARG A 169 2.18 -5.00 -5.45
CA ARG A 169 1.03 -4.29 -4.86
C ARG A 169 -0.05 -3.84 -5.85
N ALA A 170 0.14 -4.09 -7.13
CA ALA A 170 -0.89 -3.85 -8.13
C ALA A 170 -2.18 -4.69 -7.95
N LEU A 171 -2.17 -5.67 -7.03
CA LEU A 171 -3.34 -6.47 -6.65
C LEU A 171 -4.17 -5.84 -5.50
N ASP A 172 -3.56 -4.93 -4.71
CA ASP A 172 -4.15 -4.44 -3.47
C ASP A 172 -4.86 -3.08 -3.59
N ASP A 173 -5.16 -2.61 -4.79
CA ASP A 173 -6.00 -1.41 -5.00
C ASP A 173 -7.45 -1.56 -4.49
N SER A 174 -7.79 -2.68 -3.88
CA SER A 174 -9.07 -2.87 -3.20
C SER A 174 -8.86 -3.09 -1.70
N ALA A 175 -9.48 -2.25 -0.88
CA ALA A 175 -9.59 -2.37 0.58
C ALA A 175 -10.11 -3.74 1.08
N ALA A 176 -10.44 -4.65 0.15
CA ALA A 176 -10.95 -5.99 0.41
C ALA A 176 -9.85 -7.00 0.82
N THR A 177 -8.57 -6.75 0.52
CA THR A 177 -7.49 -7.73 0.76
C THR A 177 -6.85 -7.57 2.16
N MET A 178 -7.19 -6.50 2.90
CA MET A 178 -6.63 -6.25 4.25
C MET A 178 -7.09 -7.24 5.34
N THR A 179 -7.97 -8.19 5.02
CA THR A 179 -8.64 -8.99 6.06
C THR A 179 -8.08 -10.41 6.28
N GLN A 180 -7.10 -10.90 5.52
CA GLN A 180 -6.87 -12.36 5.49
C GLN A 180 -5.49 -12.93 5.85
N SER A 181 -4.45 -12.18 6.28
CA SER A 181 -3.22 -12.87 6.68
C SER A 181 -2.40 -12.15 7.75
N GLN A 182 -1.76 -12.92 8.66
CA GLN A 182 -0.84 -12.42 9.70
C GLN A 182 0.37 -11.64 9.14
N GLY A 183 0.73 -11.80 7.87
CA GLY A 183 1.78 -11.02 7.18
C GLY A 183 1.38 -9.56 6.90
N VAL A 184 0.09 -9.24 6.91
CA VAL A 184 -0.46 -7.91 6.60
C VAL A 184 -0.24 -6.91 7.75
N VAL A 185 -0.21 -7.35 9.01
CA VAL A 185 -0.01 -6.48 10.18
C VAL A 185 1.34 -5.75 10.09
N GLY A 186 2.43 -6.44 9.77
CA GLY A 186 3.77 -5.83 9.65
C GLY A 186 3.91 -4.81 8.51
N THR A 187 3.13 -4.95 7.45
CA THR A 187 3.12 -4.01 6.33
C THR A 187 2.24 -2.79 6.61
N ALA A 188 1.17 -2.94 7.41
CA ALA A 188 0.28 -1.86 7.77
C ALA A 188 0.98 -0.73 8.56
N GLN A 189 2.09 -1.02 9.24
CA GLN A 189 2.84 -0.09 10.10
C GLN A 189 3.48 1.10 9.33
N TYR A 190 3.56 1.03 8.01
CA TYR A 190 4.21 2.05 7.16
C TYR A 190 3.29 2.59 6.07
N LEU A 191 1.99 2.24 6.11
CA LEU A 191 1.01 2.71 5.14
C LEU A 191 0.82 4.22 5.24
N SER A 192 0.82 4.90 4.10
CA SER A 192 0.38 6.29 4.07
C SER A 192 -1.13 6.42 4.27
N PRO A 193 -1.63 7.56 4.78
CA PRO A 193 -3.06 7.80 4.95
C PRO A 193 -3.90 7.57 3.69
N GLU A 194 -3.38 7.96 2.52
CA GLU A 194 -4.01 7.75 1.23
C GLU A 194 -4.05 6.27 0.82
N GLN A 195 -2.99 5.50 1.10
CA GLN A 195 -3.01 4.05 0.90
C GLN A 195 -4.03 3.37 1.83
N ALA A 196 -4.07 3.77 3.09
CA ALA A 196 -5.04 3.24 4.06
C ALA A 196 -6.49 3.54 3.68
N ARG A 197 -6.75 4.61 2.90
CA ARG A 197 -8.08 4.97 2.40
C ARG A 197 -8.37 4.42 1.00
N GLY A 198 -7.39 3.82 0.29
CA GLY A 198 -7.54 3.42 -1.11
C GLY A 198 -7.64 4.62 -2.06
N GLU A 199 -7.05 5.74 -1.71
CA GLU A 199 -6.96 6.95 -2.55
C GLU A 199 -5.77 6.85 -3.52
N THR A 200 -5.70 7.76 -4.50
CA THR A 200 -4.57 7.83 -5.44
C THR A 200 -3.26 8.08 -4.71
N VAL A 201 -2.27 7.24 -4.96
CA VAL A 201 -0.92 7.25 -4.38
C VAL A 201 0.03 8.02 -5.29
N ASP A 202 0.82 8.94 -4.73
CA ASP A 202 1.90 9.66 -5.41
C ASP A 202 3.24 9.50 -4.65
N MET A 203 4.30 10.18 -5.13
CA MET A 203 5.64 10.11 -4.53
C MET A 203 5.67 10.50 -3.03
N ARG A 204 4.74 11.35 -2.57
CA ARG A 204 4.65 11.79 -1.16
C ARG A 204 4.15 10.68 -0.23
N SER A 205 3.57 9.61 -0.77
CA SER A 205 3.25 8.40 -0.01
C SER A 205 4.52 7.67 0.44
N ASP A 206 5.53 7.59 -0.43
CA ASP A 206 6.83 7.02 -0.08
C ASP A 206 7.54 7.86 1.00
N LEU A 207 7.41 9.20 0.93
CA LEU A 207 8.01 10.10 1.92
C LEU A 207 7.34 9.95 3.30
N TYR A 208 6.04 9.68 3.34
CA TYR A 208 5.35 9.33 4.59
C TYR A 208 5.91 8.02 5.17
N SER A 209 6.02 6.98 4.35
CA SER A 209 6.55 5.69 4.77
C SER A 209 8.01 5.79 5.21
N ALA A 210 8.82 6.61 4.52
CA ALA A 210 10.19 6.94 4.93
C ALA A 210 10.22 7.68 6.28
N GLY A 211 9.26 8.55 6.55
CA GLY A 211 9.05 9.17 7.87
C GLY A 211 8.77 8.15 8.96
N CYS A 212 7.95 7.14 8.69
CA CYS A 212 7.69 6.03 9.62
C CYS A 212 8.97 5.20 9.88
N VAL A 213 9.79 4.96 8.85
CA VAL A 213 11.07 4.26 8.97
C VAL A 213 12.06 5.09 9.81
N LEU A 214 12.18 6.40 9.58
CA LEU A 214 12.99 7.29 10.39
C LEU A 214 12.56 7.26 11.87
N TYR A 215 11.26 7.37 12.11
CA TYR A 215 10.69 7.27 13.44
C TYR A 215 11.12 5.98 14.15
N GLU A 216 10.98 4.83 13.47
CA GLU A 216 11.34 3.54 14.02
C GLU A 216 12.84 3.40 14.27
N MET A 217 13.70 3.89 13.38
CA MET A 217 15.15 3.93 13.61
C MET A 217 15.50 4.70 14.88
N LEU A 218 14.86 5.84 15.11
CA LEU A 218 15.14 6.70 16.27
C LEU A 218 14.55 6.15 17.58
N THR A 219 13.46 5.38 17.51
CA THR A 219 12.71 4.95 18.72
C THR A 219 12.74 3.44 18.99
N GLY A 220 13.20 2.63 18.03
CA GLY A 220 13.17 1.17 18.07
C GLY A 220 11.78 0.56 17.84
N ARG A 221 10.76 1.37 17.57
CA ARG A 221 9.38 0.91 17.31
C ARG A 221 8.68 1.76 16.25
N PRO A 222 7.75 1.19 15.47
CA PRO A 222 6.99 1.94 14.50
C PRO A 222 6.09 3.01 15.17
N PRO A 223 5.68 4.08 14.43
CA PRO A 223 4.88 5.16 14.99
C PRO A 223 3.51 4.71 15.51
N PHE A 224 2.94 3.68 14.90
CA PHE A 224 1.65 3.12 15.28
C PHE A 224 1.73 1.60 15.39
N THR A 225 1.03 1.06 16.40
CA THR A 225 0.93 -0.37 16.69
C THR A 225 -0.50 -0.72 17.06
N GLY A 226 -0.91 -1.96 16.84
CA GLY A 226 -2.27 -2.40 17.15
C GLY A 226 -2.46 -3.89 16.88
N ASP A 227 -3.57 -4.44 17.35
CA ASP A 227 -3.89 -5.86 17.27
C ASP A 227 -4.35 -6.30 15.86
N SER A 228 -4.62 -5.36 14.97
CA SER A 228 -5.03 -5.64 13.59
C SER A 228 -4.48 -4.60 12.61
N ALA A 229 -4.31 -5.02 11.36
CA ALA A 229 -3.93 -4.12 10.27
C ALA A 229 -4.92 -2.95 10.09
N VAL A 230 -6.21 -3.19 10.34
CA VAL A 230 -7.27 -2.17 10.26
C VAL A 230 -7.10 -1.12 11.35
N ALA A 231 -6.79 -1.54 12.59
CA ALA A 231 -6.54 -0.61 13.70
C ALA A 231 -5.32 0.28 13.42
N ILE A 232 -4.23 -0.32 12.90
CA ILE A 232 -3.01 0.42 12.53
C ILE A 232 -3.32 1.40 11.37
N ALA A 233 -4.02 0.95 10.32
CA ALA A 233 -4.42 1.80 9.21
C ALA A 233 -5.28 2.99 9.66
N TYR A 234 -6.19 2.77 10.62
CA TYR A 234 -6.99 3.86 11.22
C TYR A 234 -6.10 4.90 11.91
N GLN A 235 -5.08 4.48 12.68
CA GLN A 235 -4.15 5.39 13.35
C GLN A 235 -3.35 6.22 12.34
N HIS A 236 -2.89 5.62 11.23
CA HIS A 236 -2.25 6.36 10.14
C HIS A 236 -3.14 7.47 9.56
N VAL A 237 -4.45 7.25 9.53
CA VAL A 237 -5.42 8.23 9.00
C VAL A 237 -5.77 9.32 10.01
N SER A 238 -5.89 9.00 11.30
CA SER A 238 -6.63 9.80 12.28
C SER A 238 -5.86 10.23 13.52
N GLU A 239 -4.65 9.70 13.75
CA GLU A 239 -3.89 9.95 14.97
C GLU A 239 -2.51 10.57 14.67
N VAL A 240 -2.05 11.44 15.58
CA VAL A 240 -0.69 11.96 15.58
C VAL A 240 0.21 10.97 16.32
N ALA A 241 1.37 10.67 15.75
CA ALA A 241 2.34 9.80 16.41
C ALA A 241 2.91 10.47 17.67
N THR A 242 3.21 9.67 18.68
CA THR A 242 3.91 10.14 19.89
C THR A 242 5.26 10.74 19.47
N PRO A 243 5.65 11.93 19.96
CA PRO A 243 6.92 12.53 19.62
C PRO A 243 8.11 11.62 19.99
N PRO A 244 9.08 11.36 19.07
CA PRO A 244 10.26 10.53 19.35
C PRO A 244 11.02 10.89 20.62
N SER A 245 11.19 12.20 20.89
CA SER A 245 11.91 12.68 22.07
C SER A 245 11.26 12.35 23.41
N THR A 246 9.96 12.03 23.41
CA THR A 246 9.27 11.57 24.62
C THR A 246 9.52 10.08 24.92
N LEU A 247 9.97 9.35 23.93
CA LEU A 247 10.24 7.91 24.04
C LEU A 247 11.70 7.61 24.31
N VAL A 248 12.60 8.44 23.75
CA VAL A 248 14.04 8.26 23.84
C VAL A 248 14.65 9.45 24.57
N PRO A 249 15.04 9.28 25.86
CA PRO A 249 15.67 10.36 26.64
C PRO A 249 16.93 10.89 25.94
N GLY A 250 17.03 12.21 25.84
CA GLY A 250 18.18 12.88 25.23
C GLY A 250 18.10 13.03 23.69
N LEU A 251 17.07 12.51 23.05
CA LEU A 251 16.84 12.73 21.63
C LEU A 251 16.39 14.20 21.41
N PRO A 252 17.05 14.98 20.55
CA PRO A 252 16.68 16.37 20.27
C PRO A 252 15.26 16.49 19.72
N ARG A 253 14.49 17.48 20.22
CA ARG A 253 13.10 17.71 19.79
C ARG A 253 12.95 18.04 18.29
N MET A 254 14.02 18.42 17.63
CA MET A 254 13.96 18.69 16.20
C MET A 254 13.60 17.44 15.39
N TRP A 255 13.97 16.25 15.86
CA TRP A 255 13.53 14.99 15.27
C TRP A 255 12.02 14.80 15.35
N ASP A 256 11.37 15.33 16.41
CA ASP A 256 9.90 15.30 16.51
C ASP A 256 9.27 16.07 15.35
N SER A 257 9.80 17.25 15.03
CA SER A 257 9.29 18.09 13.94
C SER A 257 9.55 17.47 12.56
N ILE A 258 10.74 16.93 12.35
CA ILE A 258 11.12 16.28 11.08
C ILE A 258 10.23 15.05 10.82
N CYS A 259 10.07 14.17 11.83
CA CYS A 259 9.18 13.01 11.72
C CYS A 259 7.72 13.43 11.52
N ALA A 260 7.26 14.43 12.28
CA ALA A 260 5.88 14.91 12.19
C ALA A 260 5.58 15.49 10.80
N LYS A 261 6.48 16.29 10.21
CA LYS A 261 6.32 16.85 8.86
C LYS A 261 6.30 15.75 7.81
N ALA A 262 7.21 14.78 7.87
CA ALA A 262 7.22 13.64 6.95
C ALA A 262 5.91 12.83 7.05
N MET A 263 5.39 12.65 8.28
CA MET A 263 4.16 11.91 8.57
C MET A 263 2.90 12.78 8.65
N ALA A 264 2.89 13.99 8.06
CA ALA A 264 1.70 14.84 7.98
C ALA A 264 0.54 14.09 7.31
N LYS A 265 -0.67 14.26 7.85
CA LYS A 265 -1.86 13.54 7.34
C LYS A 265 -2.31 14.10 5.99
N ASP A 266 -2.19 15.41 5.81
CA ASP A 266 -2.33 16.02 4.50
C ASP A 266 -1.02 15.87 3.70
N ARG A 267 -1.10 15.20 2.54
CA ARG A 267 0.06 15.05 1.66
C ARG A 267 0.66 16.39 1.19
N GLN A 268 -0.13 17.48 1.17
CA GLN A 268 0.35 18.81 0.79
C GLN A 268 1.24 19.47 1.85
N ASN A 269 1.10 19.05 3.10
CA ASN A 269 1.87 19.56 4.23
C ASN A 269 3.14 18.75 4.51
N ARG A 270 3.35 17.63 3.79
CA ARG A 270 4.59 16.84 3.82
C ARG A 270 5.71 17.54 3.06
N TYR A 271 6.87 16.95 3.06
CA TYR A 271 7.88 17.27 2.07
C TYR A 271 7.34 17.00 0.66
N ALA A 272 7.57 17.91 -0.27
CA ALA A 272 7.12 17.75 -1.64
C ALA A 272 8.00 16.76 -2.41
N THR A 273 9.31 16.70 -2.07
CA THR A 273 10.30 15.85 -2.73
C THR A 273 11.20 15.14 -1.70
N ALA A 274 11.84 14.05 -2.14
CA ALA A 274 12.85 13.37 -1.33
C ALA A 274 14.07 14.28 -1.05
N ALA A 275 14.41 15.16 -1.98
CA ALA A 275 15.47 16.15 -1.81
C ALA A 275 15.17 17.14 -0.67
N GLU A 276 13.94 17.65 -0.57
CA GLU A 276 13.53 18.52 0.55
C GLU A 276 13.66 17.81 1.89
N PHE A 277 13.20 16.57 1.99
CA PHE A 277 13.31 15.78 3.21
C PHE A 277 14.78 15.54 3.59
N LYS A 278 15.61 15.15 2.61
CA LYS A 278 17.05 14.97 2.78
C LYS A 278 17.72 16.26 3.29
N ASN A 279 17.40 17.40 2.67
CA ASN A 279 17.98 18.70 3.05
C ASN A 279 17.61 19.10 4.48
N ASP A 280 16.40 18.82 4.93
CA ASP A 280 15.98 19.11 6.31
C ASP A 280 16.78 18.29 7.34
N ILE A 281 17.00 16.99 7.06
CA ILE A 281 17.86 16.14 7.91
C ILE A 281 19.29 16.69 7.95
N LEU A 282 19.89 16.98 6.79
CA LEU A 282 21.24 17.52 6.70
C LEU A 282 21.37 18.88 7.37
N THR A 283 20.41 19.78 7.20
CA THR A 283 20.39 21.09 7.84
C THR A 283 20.42 20.96 9.35
N PHE A 284 19.57 20.07 9.91
CA PHE A 284 19.56 19.84 11.34
C PHE A 284 20.86 19.22 11.86
N MET A 285 21.38 18.19 11.20
CA MET A 285 22.60 17.49 11.61
C MET A 285 23.85 18.39 11.53
N ASN A 286 23.81 19.44 10.71
CA ASN A 286 24.85 20.47 10.60
C ASN A 286 24.59 21.70 11.51
N GLY A 287 23.64 21.62 12.45
CA GLY A 287 23.35 22.67 13.42
C GLY A 287 22.48 23.83 12.90
N GLY A 288 21.89 23.68 11.72
CA GLY A 288 20.93 24.65 11.17
C GLY A 288 19.51 24.40 11.64
N VAL A 289 18.58 25.26 11.21
CA VAL A 289 17.14 25.16 11.51
C VAL A 289 16.41 24.63 10.28
N PRO A 290 15.89 23.39 10.32
CA PRO A 290 15.16 22.81 9.20
C PRO A 290 13.77 23.44 9.04
N VAL A 291 13.20 23.33 7.83
CA VAL A 291 11.86 23.83 7.51
C VAL A 291 10.79 23.16 8.40
N ALA A 292 11.02 21.92 8.79
CA ALA A 292 10.14 21.19 9.70
C ALA A 292 9.94 21.87 11.06
N ALA A 293 10.83 22.75 11.50
CA ALA A 293 10.71 23.46 12.78
C ALA A 293 9.40 24.28 12.90
N ALA A 294 8.85 24.74 11.78
CA ALA A 294 7.59 25.50 11.74
C ALA A 294 6.34 24.61 11.63
N PHE A 295 6.48 23.29 11.49
CA PHE A 295 5.36 22.38 11.27
C PHE A 295 4.66 22.01 12.59
N ASN A 296 3.32 22.11 12.60
CA ASN A 296 2.49 21.69 13.73
C ASN A 296 1.56 20.53 13.33
N PRO A 297 1.79 19.31 13.83
CA PRO A 297 0.99 18.14 13.46
C PRO A 297 -0.46 18.19 13.96
N LEU A 298 -0.74 18.90 15.05
CA LEU A 298 -2.11 19.03 15.57
C LEU A 298 -2.95 19.94 14.67
N THR A 299 -2.36 21.03 14.17
CA THR A 299 -3.02 21.91 13.20
C THR A 299 -3.27 21.19 11.88
N ASP A 300 -2.31 20.40 11.38
CA ASP A 300 -2.47 19.56 10.19
C ASP A 300 -3.66 18.60 10.33
N LEU A 301 -3.71 17.84 11.42
CA LEU A 301 -4.79 16.89 11.68
C LEU A 301 -6.15 17.60 11.83
N ALA A 302 -6.20 18.75 12.51
CA ALA A 302 -7.43 19.53 12.67
C ALA A 302 -7.97 20.01 11.32
N ASN A 303 -7.09 20.51 10.43
CA ASN A 303 -7.46 20.96 9.10
C ASN A 303 -7.99 19.81 8.23
N VAL A 304 -7.36 18.63 8.29
CA VAL A 304 -7.83 17.43 7.58
C VAL A 304 -9.22 17.01 8.07
N LYS A 305 -9.45 17.01 9.38
CA LYS A 305 -10.76 16.68 9.97
C LYS A 305 -11.83 17.70 9.57
N ALA A 306 -11.52 18.99 9.62
CA ALA A 306 -12.45 20.06 9.23
C ALA A 306 -12.84 19.96 7.74
N ARG A 307 -11.86 19.74 6.85
CA ARG A 307 -12.12 19.56 5.41
C ARG A 307 -13.02 18.36 5.14
N LYS A 308 -12.77 17.20 5.77
CA LYS A 308 -13.63 16.02 5.64
C LYS A 308 -15.05 16.24 6.16
N ALA A 309 -15.21 16.97 7.26
CA ALA A 309 -16.53 17.31 7.78
C ALA A 309 -17.31 18.21 6.78
N ALA A 310 -16.63 19.16 6.15
CA ALA A 310 -17.22 20.01 5.13
C ALA A 310 -17.65 19.22 3.88
N GLU A 311 -16.80 18.31 3.38
CA GLU A 311 -17.11 17.42 2.24
C GLU A 311 -18.30 16.49 2.52
N GLN A 312 -18.49 16.06 3.78
CA GLN A 312 -19.64 15.25 4.19
C GLN A 312 -20.93 16.07 4.29
N GLN A 313 -20.85 17.35 4.63
CA GLN A 313 -22.00 18.26 4.65
C GLN A 313 -22.45 18.68 3.25
N ASP A 314 -21.51 18.91 2.35
CA ASP A 314 -21.81 19.29 0.94
C ASP A 314 -22.37 18.11 0.13
N GLY A 315 -22.01 16.89 0.45
CA GLY A 315 -22.60 15.66 -0.12
C GLY A 315 -24.04 15.36 0.34
N GLY A 316 -24.55 16.10 1.29
CA GLY A 316 -25.91 15.99 1.86
C GLY A 316 -26.86 17.17 1.53
N ALA A 317 -26.33 18.23 0.96
CA ALA A 317 -27.14 19.36 0.52
C ALA A 317 -27.78 19.01 -0.81
N THR A 318 -28.98 18.43 -0.79
CA THR A 318 -29.97 18.67 -1.81
C THR A 318 -30.18 20.18 -1.85
N VAL A 319 -29.61 20.84 -2.85
CA VAL A 319 -29.95 22.23 -3.18
C VAL A 319 -31.49 22.24 -3.31
N PRO A 320 -32.24 23.01 -2.51
CA PRO A 320 -33.65 23.18 -2.79
C PRO A 320 -33.71 23.93 -4.13
N MET A 321 -34.26 23.28 -5.12
CA MET A 321 -34.54 23.86 -6.42
C MET A 321 -35.67 24.87 -6.21
N SER A 322 -35.33 26.04 -5.73
CA SER A 322 -36.20 27.21 -5.61
C SER A 322 -35.54 28.37 -6.28
N ALA A 323 -36.20 28.79 -7.37
CA ALA A 323 -35.98 30.01 -8.09
C ALA A 323 -34.69 30.11 -8.92
N VAL A 324 -34.59 29.35 -9.99
CA VAL A 324 -33.96 29.89 -11.19
C VAL A 324 -35.02 30.70 -11.93
N GLY A 325 -34.91 32.03 -11.83
CA GLY A 325 -35.67 32.98 -12.60
C GLY A 325 -35.48 32.75 -14.10
N ALA A 326 -36.54 32.92 -14.81
CA ALA A 326 -36.67 32.79 -16.25
C ALA A 326 -35.54 33.50 -17.00
N GLY A 327 -34.92 32.78 -17.94
CA GLY A 327 -34.53 33.33 -19.22
C GLY A 327 -33.23 34.12 -19.32
N GLN A 328 -32.08 33.40 -19.45
CA GLN A 328 -31.07 33.91 -20.36
C GLN A 328 -30.75 32.83 -21.40
N PRO A 329 -30.78 33.20 -22.72
CA PRO A 329 -30.46 32.25 -23.79
C PRO A 329 -28.96 31.92 -23.79
N THR A 330 -28.64 30.64 -23.79
CA THR A 330 -27.26 30.16 -23.95
C THR A 330 -26.88 30.07 -25.41
N GLN A 331 -25.70 30.55 -25.77
CA GLN A 331 -25.14 30.44 -27.14
C GLN A 331 -24.50 29.05 -27.31
N ALA A 332 -24.91 28.34 -28.36
CA ALA A 332 -24.27 27.10 -28.79
C ALA A 332 -23.48 27.32 -30.08
N TYR A 333 -22.26 26.76 -30.14
CA TYR A 333 -21.43 26.82 -31.35
C TYR A 333 -21.88 25.79 -32.37
N ASN A 334 -22.19 26.28 -33.61
CA ASN A 334 -22.57 25.41 -34.73
C ASN A 334 -21.34 25.15 -35.61
N PRO A 335 -20.80 23.89 -35.61
CA PRO A 335 -19.59 23.57 -36.37
C PRO A 335 -19.77 23.57 -37.90
N ALA A 336 -21.02 23.61 -38.40
CA ALA A 336 -21.29 23.64 -39.82
C ALA A 336 -21.28 25.08 -40.41
N THR A 337 -21.49 26.11 -39.59
CA THR A 337 -21.54 27.52 -40.04
C THR A 337 -20.43 28.37 -39.39
N GLY A 338 -19.70 27.86 -38.39
CA GLY A 338 -18.63 28.60 -37.73
C GLY A 338 -19.10 29.77 -36.85
N GLN A 339 -20.38 29.86 -36.53
CA GLN A 339 -20.97 30.95 -35.73
C GLN A 339 -21.71 30.45 -34.50
N PHE A 340 -21.81 31.31 -33.47
CA PHE A 340 -22.61 31.07 -32.28
C PHE A 340 -24.06 31.48 -32.53
N GLU A 341 -24.99 30.51 -32.45
CA GLU A 341 -26.43 30.76 -32.56
C GLU A 341 -27.13 30.71 -31.21
N MET A 342 -28.11 31.58 -31.00
CA MET A 342 -28.96 31.62 -29.81
C MET A 342 -30.02 30.54 -29.90
N VAL A 343 -29.96 29.54 -29.02
CA VAL A 343 -30.93 28.46 -28.94
C VAL A 343 -31.96 28.78 -27.86
N SER A 344 -33.20 29.01 -28.33
CA SER A 344 -34.37 29.04 -27.43
C SER A 344 -34.80 27.60 -27.09
N PRO A 345 -35.22 27.30 -25.88
CA PRO A 345 -35.65 25.96 -25.52
C PRO A 345 -37.00 25.62 -26.18
N ALA A 346 -36.94 24.82 -27.23
CA ALA A 346 -38.13 24.22 -27.82
C ALA A 346 -38.68 23.11 -26.92
N GLN A 347 -39.91 23.22 -26.54
CA GLN A 347 -40.68 22.19 -25.85
C GLN A 347 -40.85 20.96 -26.74
N ASN A 348 -40.25 19.86 -26.39
CA ASN A 348 -40.58 18.54 -26.94
C ASN A 348 -40.92 17.57 -25.80
N PRO A 349 -42.21 17.12 -25.69
CA PRO A 349 -42.65 16.36 -24.49
C PRO A 349 -42.47 14.84 -24.58
N ASN A 350 -41.61 14.27 -25.40
CA ASN A 350 -41.63 12.83 -25.63
C ASN A 350 -40.26 12.14 -25.74
N GLU A 351 -39.29 12.52 -24.90
CA GLU A 351 -38.10 11.67 -24.70
C GLU A 351 -37.57 11.75 -23.25
N ALA A 352 -38.41 11.36 -22.29
CA ALA A 352 -37.97 11.06 -20.93
C ALA A 352 -37.59 9.58 -20.84
N LEU A 353 -36.47 9.20 -21.42
CA LEU A 353 -35.75 8.01 -20.98
C LEU A 353 -35.17 8.32 -19.60
N ALA A 354 -35.89 7.85 -18.55
CA ALA A 354 -35.56 8.06 -17.17
C ALA A 354 -34.20 7.41 -16.85
N VAL A 355 -33.13 8.19 -16.90
CA VAL A 355 -31.89 7.84 -16.23
C VAL A 355 -32.15 7.91 -14.73
N LYS A 356 -32.41 6.75 -14.11
CA LYS A 356 -32.55 6.65 -12.65
C LYS A 356 -31.36 7.34 -11.98
N SER A 357 -31.67 8.27 -11.09
CA SER A 357 -30.61 9.01 -10.38
C SER A 357 -29.73 8.04 -9.62
N ARG A 358 -28.44 8.38 -9.44
CA ARG A 358 -27.49 7.56 -8.62
C ARG A 358 -28.00 7.34 -7.19
N ALA A 359 -28.85 8.24 -6.69
CA ALA A 359 -29.49 8.12 -5.38
C ALA A 359 -30.56 7.02 -5.37
N GLU A 360 -31.37 6.90 -6.41
CA GLU A 360 -32.38 5.82 -6.54
C GLU A 360 -31.73 4.47 -6.73
N GLN A 361 -30.65 4.37 -7.49
CA GLN A 361 -29.86 3.13 -7.64
C GLN A 361 -29.24 2.69 -6.29
N ARG A 362 -28.75 3.64 -5.48
CA ARG A 362 -28.25 3.34 -4.13
C ARG A 362 -29.37 2.95 -3.17
N ALA A 363 -30.54 3.59 -3.25
CA ALA A 363 -31.70 3.23 -2.45
C ALA A 363 -32.26 1.84 -2.79
N GLU A 364 -32.30 1.48 -4.07
CA GLU A 364 -32.69 0.14 -4.53
C GLU A 364 -31.68 -0.93 -4.07
N ALA A 365 -30.38 -0.64 -4.18
CA ALA A 365 -29.31 -1.53 -3.69
C ALA A 365 -29.37 -1.74 -2.16
N ALA A 366 -29.67 -0.68 -1.40
CA ALA A 366 -29.84 -0.76 0.05
C ALA A 366 -31.10 -1.56 0.44
N ARG A 367 -32.20 -1.39 -0.30
CA ARG A 367 -33.43 -2.21 -0.11
C ARG A 367 -33.20 -3.68 -0.44
N GLN A 368 -32.44 -4.00 -1.49
CA GLN A 368 -32.07 -5.38 -1.81
C GLN A 368 -31.18 -6.02 -0.73
N LYS A 369 -30.19 -5.28 -0.21
CA LYS A 369 -29.35 -5.75 0.91
C LYS A 369 -30.16 -6.00 2.18
N ARG A 370 -31.15 -5.15 2.50
CA ARG A 370 -32.07 -5.37 3.63
C ARG A 370 -32.96 -6.62 3.44
N LYS A 371 -33.51 -6.81 2.24
CA LYS A 371 -34.29 -8.02 1.94
C LYS A 371 -33.47 -9.31 2.06
N LYS A 372 -32.21 -9.31 1.55
CA LYS A 372 -31.29 -10.45 1.70
C LYS A 372 -30.97 -10.75 3.18
N LYS A 373 -30.73 -9.72 4.01
CA LYS A 373 -30.51 -9.92 5.45
C LYS A 373 -31.72 -10.51 6.18
N ILE A 374 -32.92 -10.06 5.85
CA ILE A 374 -34.17 -10.61 6.43
C ILE A 374 -34.35 -12.07 6.04
N ILE A 375 -34.12 -12.43 4.77
CA ILE A 375 -34.24 -13.82 4.29
C ILE A 375 -33.22 -14.72 5.02
N ILE A 376 -31.97 -14.29 5.15
CA ILE A 376 -30.93 -15.05 5.87
C ILE A 376 -31.30 -15.22 7.34
N ALA A 377 -31.79 -14.19 8.01
CA ALA A 377 -32.25 -14.28 9.40
C ALA A 377 -33.42 -15.24 9.57
N SER A 378 -34.37 -15.25 8.64
CA SER A 378 -35.52 -16.20 8.65
C SER A 378 -35.07 -17.65 8.45
N ILE A 379 -34.08 -17.89 7.56
CA ILE A 379 -33.54 -19.24 7.35
C ILE A 379 -32.81 -19.73 8.62
N ILE A 380 -31.98 -18.88 9.23
CA ILE A 380 -31.29 -19.23 10.48
C ILE A 380 -32.29 -19.55 11.60
N SER A 381 -33.33 -18.73 11.75
CA SER A 381 -34.40 -18.98 12.75
C SER A 381 -35.11 -20.29 12.49
N GLY A 382 -35.40 -20.64 11.22
CA GLY A 382 -36.02 -21.91 10.84
C GLY A 382 -35.14 -23.11 11.17
N VAL A 383 -33.84 -23.03 10.91
CA VAL A 383 -32.89 -24.12 11.24
C VAL A 383 -32.76 -24.34 12.75
N VAL A 384 -32.73 -23.26 13.54
CA VAL A 384 -32.68 -23.33 15.00
C VAL A 384 -33.98 -24.00 15.55
N LEU A 385 -35.15 -23.63 15.02
CA LEU A 385 -36.44 -24.22 15.42
C LEU A 385 -36.47 -25.72 15.12
N LEU A 386 -36.01 -26.12 13.92
CA LEU A 386 -35.94 -27.54 13.55
C LEU A 386 -34.98 -28.33 14.45
N ALA A 387 -33.82 -27.75 14.82
CA ALA A 387 -32.89 -28.39 15.74
C ALA A 387 -33.48 -28.58 17.15
N ILE A 388 -34.27 -27.61 17.64
CA ILE A 388 -34.96 -27.70 18.92
C ILE A 388 -36.03 -28.82 18.86
N ILE A 389 -36.83 -28.85 17.80
CA ILE A 389 -37.88 -29.90 17.62
C ILE A 389 -37.24 -31.29 17.56
N PHE A 390 -36.14 -31.44 16.82
CA PHE A 390 -35.42 -32.72 16.73
C PHE A 390 -34.82 -33.14 18.07
N GLY A 391 -34.28 -32.19 18.84
CA GLY A 391 -33.80 -32.42 20.20
C GLY A 391 -34.91 -32.91 21.16
N VAL A 392 -36.09 -32.31 21.09
CA VAL A 392 -37.23 -32.70 21.91
C VAL A 392 -37.71 -34.12 21.52
N ILE A 393 -37.86 -34.41 20.22
CA ILE A 393 -38.24 -35.73 19.74
C ILE A 393 -37.22 -36.79 20.17
N TYR A 394 -35.92 -36.50 20.05
CA TYR A 394 -34.86 -37.40 20.47
C TYR A 394 -34.90 -37.71 21.97
N THR A 395 -35.14 -36.69 22.82
CA THR A 395 -35.25 -36.87 24.27
C THR A 395 -36.53 -37.65 24.69
N MET A 396 -37.66 -37.44 23.97
CA MET A 396 -38.88 -38.19 24.20
C MET A 396 -38.73 -39.66 23.76
N SER A 397 -38.11 -39.92 22.60
CA SER A 397 -37.85 -41.29 22.12
C SER A 397 -36.94 -42.08 23.07
N ARG A 398 -35.99 -41.42 23.72
CA ARG A 398 -35.12 -42.06 24.71
C ARG A 398 -35.84 -42.42 26.03
N LYS A 399 -36.86 -41.64 26.44
CA LYS A 399 -37.68 -41.90 27.62
C LYS A 399 -38.71 -43.03 27.45
N SER A 400 -39.03 -43.38 26.20
CA SER A 400 -39.95 -44.48 25.89
C SER A 400 -39.26 -45.84 25.74
N ALA A 401 -37.93 -45.88 25.82
CA ALA A 401 -37.10 -47.09 25.66
C ALA A 401 -36.48 -47.57 27.01
N THR A 402 -36.81 -46.93 28.11
CA THR A 402 -36.53 -47.36 29.51
C THR A 402 -37.87 -47.63 30.22
#